data_bb79845b707d56d3682dc56bc4efdc0e
#
_entry.id   bb79845b707d56d3682dc56bc4efdc0e
#
_cell.length_a   1.000
_cell.length_b   1.000
_cell.length_c   1.000
_cell.angle_alpha   90.00
_cell.angle_beta   90.00
_cell.angle_gamma   90.00
#
_symmetry.space_group_name_H-M   'P 1'
#
loop_
_entity.id
_entity.type
_entity.pdbx_description
1 polymer ?
#
loop_
_entity_poly.entity_id
_entity_poly.type
_entity_poly.pdbx_seq_one_letter_code
_entity_poly.pdbx_strand_id
1 'polypeptide(L)'
;MTQHWQHRIGSQRDWVWRGWQTRYTYIRASQPSQITTPVLLLHGFGASIGHWRHNLGVLSQSHTVYALDMLGFGASRKAQANYKVDLWVEQVYDFWRTFIQQPVVLVGNSIGSLVALAAAAAHPEMVQGFVMMSLPDPTMEEEATPKFLRPLVASVKGVVASPLVLKNVFSVVKRPSFVRKWASLAYSNPEAITDELVDILAGPAQDRGSAAAFCAIFKAMTGTQFGPSVTKLLPTLNVPMLLIWGRKDKMIPYSLVHRFNNLNARLQLVEVDAGHCPHDECPDEVNQLILDWLETLATSKTDSATPQKQLTARE
;
A
#
# COMPACT_ATOMS: atom_id res chain seq x y z
N MET A 1 -29.49 -8.75 4.31
CA MET A 1 -28.38 -9.26 5.16
C MET A 1 -27.08 -8.86 4.48
N THR A 2 -26.34 -7.94 5.06
CA THR A 2 -25.01 -7.57 4.54
C THR A 2 -24.09 -8.78 4.69
N GLN A 3 -23.57 -9.24 3.57
CA GLN A 3 -22.64 -10.38 3.53
C GLN A 3 -21.39 -10.01 4.36
N HIS A 4 -20.96 -10.86 5.30
CA HIS A 4 -19.80 -10.59 6.15
C HIS A 4 -18.58 -10.29 5.25
N TRP A 5 -17.78 -9.29 5.58
CA TRP A 5 -16.67 -8.79 4.75
C TRP A 5 -15.72 -9.87 4.25
N GLN A 6 -15.53 -10.93 5.03
CA GLN A 6 -14.68 -12.07 4.67
C GLN A 6 -15.10 -12.76 3.36
N HIS A 7 -16.39 -12.75 3.01
CA HIS A 7 -16.87 -13.29 1.74
C HIS A 7 -16.54 -12.38 0.54
N ARG A 8 -16.32 -11.10 0.79
CA ARG A 8 -16.00 -10.12 -0.26
C ARG A 8 -14.52 -10.09 -0.66
N ILE A 9 -13.65 -10.69 0.13
CA ILE A 9 -12.20 -10.70 -0.12
C ILE A 9 -11.69 -12.00 -0.76
N GLY A 10 -12.59 -12.88 -1.19
CA GLY A 10 -12.24 -14.16 -1.81
C GLY A 10 -11.69 -15.20 -0.83
N SER A 11 -11.17 -16.29 -1.37
CA SER A 11 -10.63 -17.40 -0.57
C SER A 11 -9.23 -17.07 -0.08
N GLN A 12 -9.11 -16.88 1.22
CA GLN A 12 -7.83 -16.63 1.86
C GLN A 12 -6.99 -17.90 1.95
N ARG A 13 -5.68 -17.74 1.78
CA ARG A 13 -4.69 -18.82 1.77
C ARG A 13 -3.45 -18.42 2.55
N ASP A 14 -2.72 -19.42 3.01
CA ASP A 14 -1.44 -19.23 3.66
C ASP A 14 -0.28 -19.66 2.75
N TRP A 15 0.78 -18.89 2.80
CA TRP A 15 2.06 -19.15 2.17
C TRP A 15 3.16 -19.09 3.22
N VAL A 16 4.08 -20.02 3.21
CA VAL A 16 5.24 -19.98 4.10
C VAL A 16 6.38 -19.27 3.39
N TRP A 17 6.65 -18.05 3.84
CA TRP A 17 7.75 -17.23 3.34
C TRP A 17 8.86 -17.14 4.37
N ARG A 18 10.04 -17.63 4.05
CA ARG A 18 11.22 -17.63 4.96
C ARG A 18 10.93 -18.21 6.35
N GLY A 19 10.08 -19.24 6.41
CA GLY A 19 9.65 -19.88 7.66
C GLY A 19 8.52 -19.17 8.39
N TRP A 20 8.00 -18.06 7.89
CA TRP A 20 6.86 -17.34 8.44
C TRP A 20 5.59 -17.58 7.62
N GLN A 21 4.50 -17.91 8.31
CA GLN A 21 3.18 -17.96 7.68
C GLN A 21 2.77 -16.54 7.29
N THR A 22 2.39 -16.37 6.02
CA THR A 22 1.88 -15.14 5.44
C THR A 22 0.55 -15.41 4.77
N ARG A 23 -0.42 -14.52 5.00
CA ARG A 23 -1.77 -14.61 4.47
C ARG A 23 -1.88 -13.86 3.15
N TYR A 24 -2.55 -14.45 2.19
CA TYR A 24 -2.92 -13.78 0.94
C TYR A 24 -4.30 -14.25 0.47
N THR A 25 -4.84 -13.52 -0.48
CA THR A 25 -6.01 -13.90 -1.25
C THR A 25 -5.79 -13.59 -2.72
N TYR A 26 -6.57 -14.23 -3.58
CA TYR A 26 -6.70 -13.79 -4.97
C TYR A 26 -8.10 -14.12 -5.50
N ILE A 27 -8.55 -13.28 -6.43
CA ILE A 27 -9.78 -13.47 -7.19
C ILE A 27 -9.41 -13.40 -8.67
N ARG A 28 -9.75 -14.44 -9.42
CA ARG A 28 -9.52 -14.46 -10.87
C ARG A 28 -10.47 -13.52 -11.57
N ALA A 29 -10.02 -12.92 -12.67
CA ALA A 29 -10.87 -12.14 -13.54
C ALA A 29 -12.10 -12.96 -13.96
N SER A 30 -13.30 -12.37 -13.76
CA SER A 30 -14.56 -13.03 -14.17
C SER A 30 -14.83 -12.87 -15.66
N GLN A 31 -14.32 -11.80 -16.27
CA GLN A 31 -14.39 -11.52 -17.71
C GLN A 31 -12.97 -11.24 -18.23
N PRO A 32 -12.14 -12.25 -18.43
CA PRO A 32 -10.78 -12.03 -18.89
C PRO A 32 -10.82 -11.48 -20.32
N SER A 33 -10.36 -10.24 -20.50
CA SER A 33 -9.97 -9.74 -21.83
C SER A 33 -8.65 -10.38 -22.26
N GLN A 34 -8.30 -10.33 -23.54
CA GLN A 34 -7.11 -11.02 -24.08
C GLN A 34 -5.78 -10.56 -23.46
N ILE A 35 -5.74 -9.40 -22.78
CA ILE A 35 -4.56 -8.85 -22.12
C ILE A 35 -4.99 -8.24 -20.78
N THR A 36 -5.04 -9.04 -19.73
CA THR A 36 -5.28 -8.53 -18.38
C THR A 36 -4.04 -8.60 -17.54
N THR A 37 -3.48 -7.44 -17.21
CA THR A 37 -2.40 -7.34 -16.24
C THR A 37 -2.93 -7.66 -14.85
N PRO A 38 -2.32 -8.59 -14.09
CA PRO A 38 -2.72 -8.83 -12.71
C PRO A 38 -2.45 -7.62 -11.83
N VAL A 39 -3.24 -7.49 -10.76
CA VAL A 39 -3.13 -6.42 -9.76
C VAL A 39 -2.76 -7.02 -8.41
N LEU A 40 -1.80 -6.42 -7.69
CA LEU A 40 -1.44 -6.80 -6.33
C LEU A 40 -1.68 -5.63 -5.38
N LEU A 41 -2.57 -5.82 -4.40
CA LEU A 41 -2.98 -4.83 -3.42
C LEU A 41 -2.14 -4.93 -2.14
N LEU A 42 -1.59 -3.79 -1.68
CA LEU A 42 -0.71 -3.65 -0.52
C LEU A 42 -1.32 -2.65 0.47
N HIS A 43 -1.72 -3.13 1.63
CA HIS A 43 -2.41 -2.32 2.65
C HIS A 43 -1.49 -1.37 3.41
N GLY A 44 -2.07 -0.45 4.19
CA GLY A 44 -1.37 0.48 5.08
C GLY A 44 -1.02 -0.10 6.45
N PHE A 45 -0.43 0.76 7.32
CA PHE A 45 -0.11 0.42 8.70
C PHE A 45 -1.35 0.02 9.50
N GLY A 46 -1.26 -1.10 10.22
CA GLY A 46 -2.34 -1.60 11.08
C GLY A 46 -3.55 -2.15 10.34
N ALA A 47 -3.52 -2.17 9.00
CA ALA A 47 -4.57 -2.72 8.16
C ALA A 47 -4.28 -4.18 7.75
N SER A 48 -5.09 -4.70 6.82
CA SER A 48 -5.00 -6.06 6.31
C SER A 48 -5.69 -6.16 4.94
N ILE A 49 -5.71 -7.36 4.36
CA ILE A 49 -6.50 -7.68 3.16
C ILE A 49 -7.96 -7.20 3.30
N GLY A 50 -8.54 -7.30 4.48
CA GLY A 50 -9.91 -6.85 4.75
C GLY A 50 -10.15 -5.36 4.45
N HIS A 51 -9.10 -4.54 4.43
CA HIS A 51 -9.21 -3.13 4.07
C HIS A 51 -9.54 -2.92 2.57
N TRP A 52 -9.29 -3.93 1.75
CA TRP A 52 -9.58 -3.94 0.31
C TRP A 52 -10.94 -4.56 -0.05
N ARG A 53 -11.83 -4.78 0.92
CA ARG A 53 -13.13 -5.47 0.73
C ARG A 53 -14.08 -4.81 -0.27
N HIS A 54 -13.91 -3.52 -0.52
CA HIS A 54 -14.69 -2.77 -1.50
C HIS A 54 -14.04 -2.69 -2.89
N ASN A 55 -12.78 -3.14 -3.01
CA ASN A 55 -11.99 -3.02 -4.23
C ASN A 55 -11.78 -4.37 -4.92
N LEU A 56 -11.51 -5.43 -4.15
CA LEU A 56 -11.19 -6.75 -4.67
C LEU A 56 -12.24 -7.27 -5.67
N GLY A 57 -13.52 -7.20 -5.30
CA GLY A 57 -14.62 -7.69 -6.13
C GLY A 57 -14.81 -6.87 -7.41
N VAL A 58 -14.65 -5.56 -7.34
CA VAL A 58 -14.80 -4.67 -8.51
C VAL A 58 -13.64 -4.84 -9.48
N LEU A 59 -12.41 -4.76 -8.99
CA LEU A 59 -11.22 -4.91 -9.83
C LEU A 59 -11.12 -6.32 -10.44
N SER A 60 -11.65 -7.35 -9.75
CA SER A 60 -11.65 -8.71 -10.27
C SER A 60 -12.68 -8.97 -11.38
N GLN A 61 -13.51 -8.02 -11.72
CA GLN A 61 -14.37 -8.17 -12.91
C GLN A 61 -13.54 -8.26 -14.20
N SER A 62 -12.47 -7.49 -14.29
CA SER A 62 -11.59 -7.44 -15.48
C SER A 62 -10.15 -7.93 -15.25
N HIS A 63 -9.64 -7.92 -14.01
CA HIS A 63 -8.26 -8.26 -13.69
C HIS A 63 -8.17 -9.40 -12.68
N THR A 64 -7.16 -10.26 -12.76
CA THR A 64 -6.84 -11.15 -11.63
C THR A 64 -6.21 -10.31 -10.53
N VAL A 65 -6.86 -10.26 -9.37
CA VAL A 65 -6.46 -9.42 -8.25
C VAL A 65 -5.93 -10.26 -7.11
N TYR A 66 -4.76 -9.92 -6.64
CA TYR A 66 -4.13 -10.48 -5.44
C TYR A 66 -4.13 -9.43 -4.33
N ALA A 67 -4.19 -9.88 -3.09
CA ALA A 67 -3.93 -9.04 -1.92
C ALA A 67 -3.13 -9.83 -0.88
N LEU A 68 -2.17 -9.15 -0.25
CA LEU A 68 -1.22 -9.75 0.67
C LEU A 68 -1.30 -9.06 2.03
N ASP A 69 -1.44 -9.84 3.11
CA ASP A 69 -1.14 -9.33 4.45
C ASP A 69 0.38 -9.25 4.61
N MET A 70 0.91 -8.04 4.66
CA MET A 70 2.33 -7.84 4.87
C MET A 70 2.77 -8.40 6.22
N LEU A 71 3.98 -8.98 6.29
CA LEU A 71 4.50 -9.59 7.52
C LEU A 71 4.40 -8.62 8.70
N GLY A 72 3.89 -9.09 9.83
CA GLY A 72 3.63 -8.25 11.02
C GLY A 72 2.22 -7.68 11.09
N PHE A 73 1.42 -7.76 9.99
CA PHE A 73 0.06 -7.24 9.91
C PHE A 73 -0.97 -8.33 9.58
N GLY A 74 -2.24 -7.94 9.58
CA GLY A 74 -3.36 -8.79 9.19
C GLY A 74 -3.34 -10.15 9.86
N ALA A 75 -3.61 -11.21 9.12
CA ALA A 75 -3.49 -12.59 9.57
C ALA A 75 -2.10 -13.20 9.30
N SER A 76 -1.15 -12.44 8.75
CA SER A 76 0.25 -12.84 8.63
C SER A 76 0.94 -12.89 9.99
N ARG A 77 1.98 -13.73 10.08
CA ARG A 77 2.75 -13.91 11.32
C ARG A 77 3.27 -12.60 11.88
N LYS A 78 3.05 -12.35 13.17
CA LYS A 78 3.64 -11.26 13.95
C LYS A 78 5.06 -11.66 14.34
N ALA A 79 5.94 -11.73 13.33
CA ALA A 79 7.31 -12.23 13.47
C ALA A 79 8.20 -11.27 14.25
N GLN A 80 9.27 -11.80 14.85
CA GLN A 80 10.40 -10.98 15.26
C GLN A 80 11.30 -10.75 14.05
N ALA A 81 11.17 -9.58 13.43
CA ALA A 81 11.89 -9.23 12.21
C ALA A 81 12.40 -7.78 12.27
N ASN A 82 13.34 -7.45 11.40
CA ASN A 82 13.76 -6.08 11.19
C ASN A 82 12.81 -5.40 10.21
N TYR A 83 11.77 -4.75 10.73
CA TYR A 83 10.72 -4.14 9.93
C TYR A 83 11.21 -2.84 9.27
N LYS A 84 11.72 -2.97 8.05
CA LYS A 84 12.00 -1.88 7.12
C LYS A 84 11.22 -2.11 5.83
N VAL A 85 11.11 -1.10 5.00
CA VAL A 85 10.44 -1.20 3.70
C VAL A 85 11.02 -2.34 2.86
N ASP A 86 12.34 -2.54 2.88
CA ASP A 86 13.03 -3.61 2.15
C ASP A 86 12.51 -5.01 2.50
N LEU A 87 12.15 -5.26 3.77
CA LEU A 87 11.58 -6.55 4.18
C LEU A 87 10.29 -6.86 3.42
N TRP A 88 9.41 -5.88 3.27
CA TRP A 88 8.16 -6.05 2.54
C TRP A 88 8.36 -6.02 1.03
N VAL A 89 9.36 -5.29 0.53
CA VAL A 89 9.76 -5.37 -0.89
C VAL A 89 10.17 -6.79 -1.24
N GLU A 90 11.01 -7.42 -0.43
CA GLU A 90 11.41 -8.82 -0.63
C GLU A 90 10.23 -9.80 -0.50
N GLN A 91 9.30 -9.56 0.43
CA GLN A 91 8.09 -10.36 0.56
C GLN A 91 7.21 -10.26 -0.70
N VAL A 92 7.02 -9.07 -1.22
CA VAL A 92 6.25 -8.81 -2.45
C VAL A 92 6.92 -9.45 -3.67
N TYR A 93 8.24 -9.31 -3.79
CA TYR A 93 9.00 -9.89 -4.89
C TYR A 93 8.96 -11.43 -4.88
N ASP A 94 9.20 -12.04 -3.71
CA ASP A 94 9.14 -13.51 -3.57
C ASP A 94 7.71 -14.04 -3.78
N PHE A 95 6.68 -13.27 -3.37
CA PHE A 95 5.28 -13.58 -3.66
C PHE A 95 5.00 -13.55 -5.17
N TRP A 96 5.44 -12.49 -5.85
CA TRP A 96 5.33 -12.36 -7.30
C TRP A 96 6.00 -13.51 -8.04
N ARG A 97 7.24 -13.85 -7.67
CA ARG A 97 7.97 -14.97 -8.27
C ARG A 97 7.30 -16.32 -8.07
N THR A 98 6.57 -16.48 -6.97
CA THR A 98 5.92 -17.76 -6.63
C THR A 98 4.57 -17.92 -7.30
N PHE A 99 3.76 -16.87 -7.34
CA PHE A 99 2.35 -16.99 -7.70
C PHE A 99 1.92 -16.22 -8.95
N ILE A 100 2.59 -15.13 -9.30
CA ILE A 100 2.15 -14.25 -10.40
C ILE A 100 2.98 -14.49 -11.66
N GLN A 101 4.29 -14.39 -11.58
CA GLN A 101 5.29 -14.72 -12.62
C GLN A 101 5.10 -13.96 -13.96
N GLN A 102 4.41 -12.84 -13.95
CA GLN A 102 4.23 -11.94 -15.09
C GLN A 102 4.16 -10.50 -14.59
N PRO A 103 4.46 -9.50 -15.43
CA PRO A 103 4.40 -8.10 -14.99
C PRO A 103 3.06 -7.76 -14.35
N VAL A 104 3.11 -7.10 -13.18
CA VAL A 104 1.97 -6.81 -12.31
C VAL A 104 1.81 -5.30 -12.10
N VAL A 105 0.59 -4.85 -11.89
CA VAL A 105 0.34 -3.52 -11.34
C VAL A 105 0.25 -3.63 -9.82
N LEU A 106 1.10 -2.86 -9.12
CA LEU A 106 1.03 -2.74 -7.67
C LEU A 106 0.07 -1.61 -7.30
N VAL A 107 -0.79 -1.85 -6.31
CA VAL A 107 -1.69 -0.82 -5.78
C VAL A 107 -1.49 -0.75 -4.27
N GLY A 108 -1.04 0.38 -3.76
CA GLY A 108 -0.72 0.55 -2.35
C GLY A 108 -1.46 1.71 -1.68
N ASN A 109 -1.69 1.58 -0.37
CA ASN A 109 -2.11 2.67 0.48
C ASN A 109 -1.07 2.93 1.58
N SER A 110 -0.70 4.18 1.80
CA SER A 110 0.21 4.59 2.87
C SER A 110 1.55 3.81 2.81
N ILE A 111 1.92 3.03 3.82
CA ILE A 111 3.12 2.16 3.78
C ILE A 111 3.09 1.24 2.54
N GLY A 112 1.93 0.72 2.16
CA GLY A 112 1.79 -0.09 0.95
C GLY A 112 2.19 0.66 -0.33
N SER A 113 1.91 1.97 -0.39
CA SER A 113 2.37 2.85 -1.48
C SER A 113 3.90 2.97 -1.51
N LEU A 114 4.52 3.11 -0.34
CA LEU A 114 5.98 3.19 -0.23
C LEU A 114 6.65 1.86 -0.60
N VAL A 115 6.04 0.73 -0.23
CA VAL A 115 6.50 -0.60 -0.62
C VAL A 115 6.37 -0.79 -2.13
N ALA A 116 5.24 -0.38 -2.74
CA ALA A 116 5.05 -0.45 -4.19
C ALA A 116 6.10 0.36 -4.96
N LEU A 117 6.37 1.60 -4.52
CA LEU A 117 7.40 2.47 -5.08
C LEU A 117 8.80 1.84 -4.98
N ALA A 118 9.15 1.34 -3.79
CA ALA A 118 10.45 0.73 -3.55
C ALA A 118 10.62 -0.59 -4.33
N ALA A 119 9.55 -1.39 -4.45
CA ALA A 119 9.54 -2.62 -5.24
C ALA A 119 9.71 -2.33 -6.74
N ALA A 120 9.07 -1.28 -7.27
CA ALA A 120 9.25 -0.87 -8.66
C ALA A 120 10.69 -0.42 -8.97
N ALA A 121 11.37 0.17 -8.00
CA ALA A 121 12.77 0.56 -8.16
C ALA A 121 13.74 -0.62 -8.05
N ALA A 122 13.48 -1.54 -7.11
CA ALA A 122 14.35 -2.68 -6.86
C ALA A 122 14.17 -3.81 -7.90
N HIS A 123 12.94 -3.98 -8.42
CA HIS A 123 12.53 -5.07 -9.30
C HIS A 123 11.69 -4.55 -10.47
N PRO A 124 12.28 -3.75 -11.37
CA PRO A 124 11.55 -3.15 -12.50
C PRO A 124 10.94 -4.20 -13.45
N GLU A 125 11.51 -5.38 -13.53
CA GLU A 125 11.00 -6.51 -14.34
C GLU A 125 9.65 -7.03 -13.84
N MET A 126 9.35 -6.85 -12.54
CA MET A 126 8.10 -7.27 -11.94
C MET A 126 6.96 -6.28 -12.23
N VAL A 127 7.26 -4.99 -12.36
CA VAL A 127 6.25 -3.93 -12.26
C VAL A 127 5.95 -3.33 -13.63
N GLN A 128 4.70 -3.45 -14.07
CA GLN A 128 4.20 -2.80 -15.28
C GLN A 128 3.82 -1.33 -15.04
N GLY A 129 3.39 -1.01 -13.84
CA GLY A 129 3.01 0.30 -13.33
C GLY A 129 2.52 0.18 -11.90
N PHE A 130 2.28 1.26 -11.22
CA PHE A 130 1.77 1.21 -9.86
C PHE A 130 0.92 2.41 -9.48
N VAL A 131 -0.04 2.15 -8.59
CA VAL A 131 -0.95 3.13 -8.00
C VAL A 131 -0.58 3.32 -6.54
N MET A 132 -0.41 4.56 -6.13
CA MET A 132 -0.11 4.96 -4.77
C MET A 132 -1.27 5.79 -4.22
N MET A 133 -1.63 5.55 -2.97
CA MET A 133 -2.58 6.37 -2.23
C MET A 133 -1.96 6.88 -0.95
N SER A 134 -2.04 8.19 -0.71
CA SER A 134 -1.50 8.84 0.50
C SER A 134 -0.04 8.43 0.79
N LEU A 135 0.84 8.67 -0.18
CA LEU A 135 2.25 8.23 -0.16
C LEU A 135 3.06 8.92 0.93
N PRO A 136 3.62 8.21 1.93
CA PRO A 136 4.52 8.77 2.91
C PRO A 136 5.96 8.88 2.37
N ASP A 137 6.68 9.93 2.72
CA ASP A 137 8.13 10.00 2.54
C ASP A 137 8.83 9.93 3.90
N PRO A 138 9.51 8.82 4.25
CA PRO A 138 10.19 8.65 5.54
C PRO A 138 11.28 9.69 5.83
N THR A 139 11.79 10.37 4.81
CA THR A 139 12.89 11.33 4.96
C THR A 139 12.43 12.76 5.25
N MET A 140 11.13 13.04 5.09
CA MET A 140 10.61 14.40 5.23
C MET A 140 10.83 15.02 6.60
N GLU A 141 10.64 14.25 7.66
CA GLU A 141 10.81 14.76 9.03
C GLU A 141 12.27 15.07 9.35
N GLU A 142 13.18 14.24 8.84
CA GLU A 142 14.61 14.46 8.99
C GLU A 142 15.08 15.69 8.20
N GLU A 143 14.56 15.88 6.99
CA GLU A 143 14.84 17.05 6.15
C GLU A 143 14.31 18.34 6.81
N ALA A 144 13.08 18.31 7.37
CA ALA A 144 12.47 19.45 8.04
C ALA A 144 13.12 19.79 9.40
N THR A 145 13.82 18.83 10.03
CA THR A 145 14.45 19.03 11.35
C THR A 145 15.85 19.64 11.20
N PRO A 146 16.09 20.84 11.77
CA PRO A 146 17.42 21.45 11.78
C PRO A 146 18.49 20.51 12.36
N LYS A 147 19.65 20.45 11.72
CA LYS A 147 20.72 19.49 12.07
C LYS A 147 21.09 19.50 13.56
N PHE A 148 21.10 20.66 14.21
CA PHE A 148 21.45 20.79 15.62
C PHE A 148 20.36 20.27 16.59
N LEU A 149 19.10 20.15 16.14
CA LEU A 149 17.99 19.59 16.94
C LEU A 149 17.82 18.08 16.75
N ARG A 150 18.41 17.48 15.71
CA ARG A 150 18.27 16.05 15.42
C ARG A 150 18.65 15.13 16.59
N PRO A 151 19.76 15.36 17.36
CA PRO A 151 20.08 14.51 18.50
C PRO A 151 19.02 14.59 19.62
N LEU A 152 18.45 15.78 19.86
CA LEU A 152 17.40 15.97 20.86
C LEU A 152 16.10 15.25 20.44
N VAL A 153 15.68 15.43 19.20
CA VAL A 153 14.53 14.76 18.63
C VAL A 153 14.71 13.23 18.66
N ALA A 154 15.89 12.74 18.32
CA ALA A 154 16.22 11.31 18.37
C ALA A 154 16.14 10.75 19.80
N SER A 155 16.59 11.51 20.81
CA SER A 155 16.51 11.11 22.22
C SER A 155 15.05 11.01 22.70
N VAL A 156 14.20 12.00 22.38
CA VAL A 156 12.77 11.99 22.71
C VAL A 156 12.07 10.82 22.02
N LYS A 157 12.32 10.61 20.71
CA LYS A 157 11.81 9.47 19.97
C LYS A 157 12.25 8.15 20.59
N GLY A 158 13.51 8.02 21.03
CA GLY A 158 14.04 6.85 21.69
C GLY A 158 13.30 6.48 22.97
N VAL A 159 12.95 7.47 23.80
CA VAL A 159 12.16 7.26 25.04
C VAL A 159 10.74 6.82 24.68
N VAL A 160 10.08 7.50 23.76
CA VAL A 160 8.71 7.16 23.32
C VAL A 160 8.69 5.79 22.65
N ALA A 161 9.72 5.44 21.88
CA ALA A 161 9.86 4.15 21.21
C ALA A 161 10.41 3.04 22.13
N SER A 162 10.54 3.26 23.45
CA SER A 162 10.98 2.21 24.37
C SER A 162 9.97 1.06 24.42
N PRO A 163 10.43 -0.22 24.46
CA PRO A 163 9.53 -1.37 24.43
C PRO A 163 8.48 -1.38 25.55
N LEU A 164 8.83 -0.85 26.72
CA LEU A 164 7.90 -0.80 27.86
C LEU A 164 6.79 0.21 27.62
N VAL A 165 7.12 1.40 27.15
CA VAL A 165 6.14 2.45 26.82
C VAL A 165 5.23 1.98 25.68
N LEU A 166 5.81 1.49 24.59
CA LEU A 166 5.04 1.01 23.43
C LEU A 166 4.13 -0.16 23.76
N LYS A 167 4.54 -1.06 24.67
CA LYS A 167 3.71 -2.18 25.10
C LYS A 167 2.48 -1.72 25.88
N ASN A 168 2.63 -0.70 26.73
CA ASN A 168 1.53 -0.10 27.46
C ASN A 168 0.61 0.70 26.49
N VAL A 169 1.18 1.47 25.58
CA VAL A 169 0.44 2.16 24.52
C VAL A 169 -0.34 1.15 23.69
N PHE A 170 0.27 0.04 23.26
CA PHE A 170 -0.39 -0.99 22.48
C PHE A 170 -1.60 -1.60 23.19
N SER A 171 -1.55 -1.76 24.52
CA SER A 171 -2.67 -2.28 25.29
C SER A 171 -3.92 -1.40 25.22
N VAL A 172 -3.74 -0.11 24.92
CA VAL A 172 -4.81 0.87 24.73
C VAL A 172 -5.22 0.93 23.24
N VAL A 173 -4.23 1.07 22.35
CA VAL A 173 -4.50 1.29 20.91
C VAL A 173 -5.16 0.10 20.21
N LYS A 174 -4.99 -1.11 20.74
CA LYS A 174 -5.67 -2.31 20.21
C LYS A 174 -7.16 -2.41 20.56
N ARG A 175 -7.69 -1.52 21.43
CA ARG A 175 -9.10 -1.54 21.83
C ARG A 175 -9.99 -1.00 20.70
N PRO A 176 -11.12 -1.64 20.37
CA PRO A 176 -12.02 -1.16 19.31
C PRO A 176 -12.42 0.32 19.44
N SER A 177 -12.67 0.79 20.65
CA SER A 177 -13.01 2.20 20.91
C SER A 177 -11.87 3.16 20.54
N PHE A 178 -10.62 2.76 20.79
CA PHE A 178 -9.46 3.55 20.38
C PHE A 178 -9.24 3.47 18.86
N VAL A 179 -9.39 2.26 18.27
CA VAL A 179 -9.30 2.07 16.82
C VAL A 179 -10.30 2.96 16.10
N ARG A 180 -11.55 3.04 16.58
CA ARG A 180 -12.57 3.96 16.04
C ARG A 180 -12.14 5.42 16.13
N LYS A 181 -11.59 5.84 17.28
CA LYS A 181 -11.08 7.20 17.46
C LYS A 181 -9.87 7.48 16.55
N TRP A 182 -8.98 6.50 16.36
CA TRP A 182 -7.86 6.60 15.44
C TRP A 182 -8.33 6.71 13.98
N ALA A 183 -9.31 5.89 13.59
CA ALA A 183 -9.90 5.95 12.27
C ALA A 183 -10.47 7.34 11.95
N SER A 184 -11.01 8.08 12.93
CA SER A 184 -11.50 9.46 12.72
C SER A 184 -10.41 10.48 12.36
N LEU A 185 -9.14 10.13 12.49
CA LEU A 185 -8.03 10.93 11.96
C LEU A 185 -7.72 10.57 10.49
N ALA A 186 -7.89 9.29 10.15
CA ALA A 186 -7.62 8.77 8.80
C ALA A 186 -8.78 9.02 7.82
N TYR A 187 -10.02 9.00 8.31
CA TYR A 187 -11.22 9.18 7.49
C TYR A 187 -11.78 10.58 7.64
N SER A 188 -12.18 11.19 6.56
CA SER A 188 -12.87 12.49 6.55
C SER A 188 -14.38 12.35 6.73
N ASN A 189 -14.95 11.25 6.24
CA ASN A 189 -16.35 10.89 6.39
C ASN A 189 -16.55 9.95 7.60
N PRO A 190 -17.20 10.41 8.70
CA PRO A 190 -17.45 9.55 9.86
C PRO A 190 -18.32 8.32 9.57
N GLU A 191 -19.20 8.37 8.55
CA GLU A 191 -20.07 7.25 8.19
C GLU A 191 -19.31 6.06 7.60
N ALA A 192 -18.13 6.31 7.01
CA ALA A 192 -17.25 5.25 6.55
C ALA A 192 -16.59 4.46 7.70
N ILE A 193 -16.64 4.98 8.95
CA ILE A 193 -16.08 4.31 10.14
C ILE A 193 -17.14 3.36 10.72
N THR A 194 -17.43 2.32 9.98
CA THR A 194 -18.40 1.28 10.37
C THR A 194 -17.86 0.36 11.46
N ASP A 195 -18.75 -0.41 12.12
CA ASP A 195 -18.33 -1.47 13.06
C ASP A 195 -17.50 -2.53 12.35
N GLU A 196 -17.85 -2.86 11.11
CA GLU A 196 -17.10 -3.78 10.25
C GLU A 196 -15.66 -3.31 10.04
N LEU A 197 -15.43 -2.03 9.73
CA LEU A 197 -14.08 -1.47 9.60
C LEU A 197 -13.31 -1.59 10.91
N VAL A 198 -13.95 -1.26 12.03
CA VAL A 198 -13.32 -1.35 13.35
C VAL A 198 -12.90 -2.78 13.65
N ASP A 199 -13.73 -3.77 13.33
CA ASP A 199 -13.41 -5.19 13.51
C ASP A 199 -12.24 -5.65 12.63
N ILE A 200 -12.20 -5.20 11.37
CA ILE A 200 -11.09 -5.46 10.43
C ILE A 200 -9.75 -4.93 10.97
N LEU A 201 -9.77 -3.73 11.55
CA LEU A 201 -8.56 -3.08 12.05
C LEU A 201 -8.14 -3.57 13.44
N ALA A 202 -9.12 -3.84 14.34
CA ALA A 202 -8.86 -4.25 15.71
C ALA A 202 -8.58 -5.76 15.87
N GLY A 203 -9.16 -6.58 14.99
CA GLY A 203 -9.05 -8.04 15.05
C GLY A 203 -7.59 -8.53 15.07
N PRO A 204 -6.77 -8.21 14.08
CA PRO A 204 -5.37 -8.64 14.01
C PRO A 204 -4.49 -8.16 15.18
N ALA A 205 -4.88 -7.08 15.85
CA ALA A 205 -4.18 -6.57 17.02
C ALA A 205 -4.35 -7.45 18.28
N GLN A 206 -5.31 -8.39 18.26
CA GLN A 206 -5.52 -9.34 19.34
C GLN A 206 -4.63 -10.61 19.22
N ASP A 207 -4.00 -10.81 18.08
CA ASP A 207 -3.18 -12.00 17.81
C ASP A 207 -1.94 -12.06 18.69
N ARG A 208 -1.47 -13.30 18.93
CA ARG A 208 -0.22 -13.52 19.65
C ARG A 208 0.96 -12.89 18.91
N GLY A 209 1.73 -12.06 19.62
CA GLY A 209 2.91 -11.37 19.09
C GLY A 209 2.63 -9.96 18.56
N SER A 210 1.35 -9.53 18.43
CA SER A 210 0.99 -8.23 17.88
C SER A 210 1.63 -7.05 18.63
N ALA A 211 1.73 -7.12 19.97
CA ALA A 211 2.41 -6.07 20.74
C ALA A 211 3.90 -5.95 20.36
N ALA A 212 4.59 -7.07 20.20
CA ALA A 212 6.02 -7.06 19.84
C ALA A 212 6.23 -6.56 18.39
N ALA A 213 5.40 -7.04 17.45
CA ALA A 213 5.45 -6.59 16.07
C ALA A 213 5.13 -5.09 15.97
N PHE A 214 4.06 -4.62 16.63
CA PHE A 214 3.72 -3.20 16.70
C PHE A 214 4.90 -2.35 17.20
N CYS A 215 5.51 -2.74 18.32
CA CYS A 215 6.67 -2.04 18.88
C CYS A 215 7.85 -1.99 17.89
N ALA A 216 8.14 -3.11 17.23
CA ALA A 216 9.24 -3.21 16.28
C ALA A 216 8.99 -2.35 15.03
N ILE A 217 7.77 -2.42 14.47
CA ILE A 217 7.37 -1.63 13.29
C ILE A 217 7.36 -0.14 13.63
N PHE A 218 6.73 0.24 14.75
CA PHE A 218 6.65 1.66 15.16
C PHE A 218 8.04 2.24 15.39
N LYS A 219 8.93 1.49 16.07
CA LYS A 219 10.33 1.89 16.26
C LYS A 219 11.05 2.05 14.93
N ALA A 220 10.83 1.17 13.97
CA ALA A 220 11.44 1.27 12.64
C ALA A 220 10.93 2.51 11.88
N MET A 221 9.61 2.75 11.89
CA MET A 221 8.98 3.90 11.23
C MET A 221 9.46 5.25 11.77
N THR A 222 9.75 5.32 13.07
CA THR A 222 10.29 6.54 13.70
C THR A 222 11.80 6.68 13.56
N GLY A 223 12.46 5.66 12.99
CA GLY A 223 13.90 5.67 12.72
C GLY A 223 14.26 6.29 11.37
N THR A 224 15.51 6.69 11.21
CA THR A 224 16.04 7.36 9.99
C THR A 224 16.25 6.44 8.80
N GLN A 225 16.09 5.13 8.96
CA GLN A 225 16.36 4.12 7.94
C GLN A 225 15.15 3.22 7.67
N PHE A 226 13.95 3.75 7.81
CA PHE A 226 12.74 2.96 7.60
C PHE A 226 12.53 2.59 6.13
N GLY A 227 12.75 3.51 5.22
CA GLY A 227 12.58 3.33 3.79
C GLY A 227 13.35 4.35 2.97
N PRO A 228 13.27 4.25 1.62
CA PRO A 228 13.94 5.17 0.73
C PRO A 228 13.31 6.57 0.76
N SER A 229 14.08 7.57 0.33
CA SER A 229 13.57 8.90 0.04
C SER A 229 12.73 8.85 -1.24
N VAL A 230 11.46 9.21 -1.13
CA VAL A 230 10.51 9.22 -2.24
C VAL A 230 10.92 10.25 -3.28
N THR A 231 11.32 11.46 -2.85
CA THR A 231 11.73 12.53 -3.74
C THR A 231 13.00 12.22 -4.54
N LYS A 232 13.86 11.33 -4.03
CA LYS A 232 15.03 10.85 -4.76
C LYS A 232 14.72 9.68 -5.68
N LEU A 233 13.75 8.85 -5.30
CA LEU A 233 13.45 7.61 -6.02
C LEU A 233 12.48 7.82 -7.18
N LEU A 234 11.43 8.62 -7.00
CA LEU A 234 10.43 8.91 -8.04
C LEU A 234 11.03 9.33 -9.38
N PRO A 235 12.02 10.25 -9.43
CA PRO A 235 12.63 10.68 -10.71
C PRO A 235 13.33 9.56 -11.49
N THR A 236 13.73 8.48 -10.83
CA THR A 236 14.50 7.40 -11.46
C THR A 236 13.63 6.33 -12.13
N LEU A 237 12.33 6.35 -11.87
CA LEU A 237 11.41 5.31 -12.32
C LEU A 237 10.94 5.53 -13.76
N ASN A 238 10.92 4.46 -14.55
CA ASN A 238 10.54 4.48 -15.97
C ASN A 238 9.21 3.75 -16.25
N VAL A 239 8.38 3.55 -15.24
CA VAL A 239 7.06 2.91 -15.37
C VAL A 239 5.94 3.94 -15.13
N PRO A 240 4.75 3.75 -15.69
CA PRO A 240 3.59 4.59 -15.42
C PRO A 240 3.20 4.55 -13.93
N MET A 241 2.80 5.69 -13.40
CA MET A 241 2.47 5.88 -11.98
C MET A 241 1.19 6.71 -11.83
N LEU A 242 0.29 6.25 -10.95
CA LEU A 242 -0.86 7.01 -10.51
C LEU A 242 -0.74 7.30 -9.01
N LEU A 243 -0.84 8.56 -8.62
CA LEU A 243 -0.88 9.01 -7.24
C LEU A 243 -2.27 9.56 -6.93
N ILE A 244 -3.04 8.87 -6.09
CA ILE A 244 -4.35 9.32 -5.62
C ILE A 244 -4.18 9.89 -4.21
N TRP A 245 -4.70 11.10 -3.98
CA TRP A 245 -4.57 11.75 -2.68
C TRP A 245 -5.89 12.35 -2.20
N GLY A 246 -6.25 12.02 -0.96
CA GLY A 246 -7.39 12.63 -0.30
C GLY A 246 -7.10 14.09 0.12
N ARG A 247 -7.91 15.04 -0.37
CA ARG A 247 -7.77 16.46 0.00
C ARG A 247 -7.92 16.73 1.50
N LYS A 248 -8.60 15.82 2.21
CA LYS A 248 -8.87 15.92 3.66
C LYS A 248 -7.97 15.01 4.50
N ASP A 249 -6.87 14.49 3.93
CA ASP A 249 -5.92 13.65 4.65
C ASP A 249 -5.26 14.44 5.79
N LYS A 250 -5.55 14.00 7.03
CA LYS A 250 -5.01 14.60 8.26
C LYS A 250 -3.77 13.87 8.76
N MET A 251 -3.50 12.65 8.26
CA MET A 251 -2.34 11.86 8.64
C MET A 251 -1.11 12.25 7.83
N ILE A 252 -1.28 12.39 6.51
CA ILE A 252 -0.26 12.93 5.61
C ILE A 252 -0.90 14.12 4.87
N PRO A 253 -0.71 15.34 5.41
CA PRO A 253 -1.42 16.51 4.91
C PRO A 253 -1.30 16.71 3.40
N TYR A 254 -2.43 16.99 2.75
CA TYR A 254 -2.51 17.21 1.31
C TYR A 254 -1.51 18.26 0.80
N SER A 255 -1.16 19.26 1.62
CA SER A 255 -0.15 20.26 1.27
C SER A 255 1.23 19.67 0.90
N LEU A 256 1.49 18.43 1.31
CA LEU A 256 2.73 17.72 0.99
C LEU A 256 2.75 17.13 -0.43
N VAL A 257 1.60 17.00 -1.08
CA VAL A 257 1.50 16.48 -2.46
C VAL A 257 2.32 17.29 -3.46
N HIS A 258 2.44 18.61 -3.21
CA HIS A 258 3.22 19.50 -4.08
C HIS A 258 4.71 19.12 -4.17
N ARG A 259 5.23 18.38 -3.18
CA ARG A 259 6.62 17.88 -3.22
C ARG A 259 6.84 16.82 -4.29
N PHE A 260 5.79 16.16 -4.75
CA PHE A 260 5.86 15.12 -5.76
C PHE A 260 5.51 15.63 -7.17
N ASN A 261 4.94 16.85 -7.27
CA ASN A 261 4.61 17.46 -8.54
C ASN A 261 5.86 17.63 -9.41
N ASN A 262 5.73 17.25 -10.67
CA ASN A 262 6.77 17.40 -11.70
C ASN A 262 8.08 16.62 -11.42
N LEU A 263 8.12 15.73 -10.42
CA LEU A 263 9.31 14.89 -10.19
C LEU A 263 9.50 13.83 -11.29
N ASN A 264 8.41 13.39 -11.91
CA ASN A 264 8.46 12.41 -12.98
C ASN A 264 7.30 12.66 -13.98
N ALA A 265 7.60 12.73 -15.26
CA ALA A 265 6.60 12.95 -16.31
C ALA A 265 5.61 11.78 -16.47
N ARG A 266 5.90 10.61 -15.92
CA ARG A 266 5.03 9.42 -15.92
C ARG A 266 4.13 9.35 -14.68
N LEU A 267 4.23 10.31 -13.76
CA LEU A 267 3.39 10.40 -12.58
C LEU A 267 2.15 11.21 -12.86
N GLN A 268 1.01 10.57 -12.82
CA GLN A 268 -0.30 11.23 -12.85
C GLN A 268 -0.78 11.42 -11.41
N LEU A 269 -1.15 12.65 -11.04
CA LEU A 269 -1.78 12.99 -9.76
C LEU A 269 -3.27 13.15 -9.94
N VAL A 270 -4.05 12.49 -9.06
CA VAL A 270 -5.50 12.66 -8.95
C VAL A 270 -5.88 12.93 -7.50
N GLU A 271 -6.72 13.92 -7.29
CA GLU A 271 -7.21 14.33 -5.99
C GLU A 271 -8.66 13.89 -5.81
N VAL A 272 -8.96 13.34 -4.64
CA VAL A 272 -10.32 12.90 -4.28
C VAL A 272 -10.80 13.57 -3.00
N ASP A 273 -12.11 13.65 -2.79
CA ASP A 273 -12.69 14.26 -1.59
C ASP A 273 -12.77 13.24 -0.43
N ALA A 274 -11.61 12.78 0.02
CA ALA A 274 -11.45 11.76 1.04
C ALA A 274 -10.34 12.10 2.03
N GLY A 275 -10.18 11.30 3.09
CA GLY A 275 -9.07 11.31 4.01
C GLY A 275 -7.90 10.44 3.53
N HIS A 276 -7.23 9.78 4.49
CA HIS A 276 -6.02 8.98 4.29
C HIS A 276 -6.24 7.65 3.56
N CYS A 277 -7.47 7.12 3.61
CA CYS A 277 -7.81 5.82 3.06
C CYS A 277 -8.86 5.93 1.95
N PRO A 278 -8.58 6.60 0.82
CA PRO A 278 -9.58 6.91 -0.19
C PRO A 278 -10.21 5.63 -0.81
N HIS A 279 -9.46 4.55 -0.94
CA HIS A 279 -9.93 3.26 -1.46
C HIS A 279 -11.04 2.61 -0.62
N ASP A 280 -11.16 2.98 0.64
CA ASP A 280 -12.17 2.48 1.58
C ASP A 280 -13.24 3.55 1.89
N GLU A 281 -12.89 4.83 1.85
CA GLU A 281 -13.77 5.95 2.15
C GLU A 281 -14.68 6.34 0.97
N CYS A 282 -14.13 6.32 -0.27
CA CYS A 282 -14.85 6.55 -1.52
C CYS A 282 -14.51 5.46 -2.56
N PRO A 283 -14.87 4.18 -2.28
CA PRO A 283 -14.40 3.05 -3.07
C PRO A 283 -14.84 3.09 -4.53
N ASP A 284 -16.05 3.57 -4.83
CA ASP A 284 -16.57 3.58 -6.20
C ASP A 284 -15.74 4.51 -7.09
N GLU A 285 -15.44 5.73 -6.62
CA GLU A 285 -14.60 6.69 -7.33
C GLU A 285 -13.17 6.15 -7.52
N VAL A 286 -12.56 5.61 -6.46
CA VAL A 286 -11.19 5.08 -6.51
C VAL A 286 -11.09 3.84 -7.39
N ASN A 287 -12.06 2.94 -7.35
CA ASN A 287 -12.10 1.78 -8.23
C ASN A 287 -12.17 2.20 -9.69
N GLN A 288 -13.02 3.19 -10.03
CA GLN A 288 -13.12 3.69 -11.38
C GLN A 288 -11.82 4.33 -11.86
N LEU A 289 -11.18 5.18 -11.03
CA LEU A 289 -9.88 5.78 -11.34
C LEU A 289 -8.80 4.72 -11.61
N ILE A 290 -8.77 3.65 -10.82
CA ILE A 290 -7.82 2.56 -11.02
C ILE A 290 -8.12 1.83 -12.33
N LEU A 291 -9.37 1.49 -12.61
CA LEU A 291 -9.77 0.78 -13.83
C LEU A 291 -9.47 1.59 -15.09
N ASP A 292 -9.87 2.88 -15.13
CA ASP A 292 -9.59 3.78 -16.25
C ASP A 292 -8.08 3.88 -16.50
N TRP A 293 -7.30 4.00 -15.43
CA TRP A 293 -5.84 4.07 -15.56
C TRP A 293 -5.25 2.75 -16.06
N LEU A 294 -5.75 1.58 -15.62
CA LEU A 294 -5.33 0.27 -16.11
C LEU A 294 -5.62 0.10 -17.61
N GLU A 295 -6.73 0.64 -18.10
CA GLU A 295 -7.06 0.64 -19.55
C GLU A 295 -6.04 1.44 -20.36
N THR A 296 -5.55 2.58 -19.84
CA THR A 296 -4.50 3.37 -20.53
C THR A 296 -3.19 2.59 -20.67
N LEU A 297 -2.86 1.72 -19.70
CA LEU A 297 -1.67 0.86 -19.77
C LEU A 297 -1.80 -0.23 -20.85
N ALA A 298 -3.01 -0.73 -21.07
CA ALA A 298 -3.27 -1.75 -22.08
C ALA A 298 -3.16 -1.17 -23.50
N THR A 299 -3.73 0.02 -23.75
CA THR A 299 -3.72 0.68 -25.07
C THR A 299 -2.31 1.13 -25.47
N SER A 300 -1.50 1.62 -24.56
CA SER A 300 -0.12 2.05 -24.86
C SER A 300 0.81 0.89 -25.28
N LYS A 301 0.49 -0.36 -24.92
CA LYS A 301 1.22 -1.55 -25.38
C LYS A 301 0.87 -1.95 -26.80
N THR A 302 -0.38 -1.80 -27.21
CA THR A 302 -0.83 -2.14 -28.57
C THR A 302 -0.23 -1.21 -29.62
N ASP A 303 -0.07 0.08 -29.32
CA ASP A 303 0.53 1.06 -30.23
C ASP A 303 2.05 0.84 -30.41
N SER A 304 2.74 0.34 -29.39
CA SER A 304 4.18 0.04 -29.47
C SER A 304 4.49 -1.31 -30.16
N ALA A 305 3.50 -2.18 -30.30
CA ALA A 305 3.64 -3.51 -30.91
C ALA A 305 3.32 -3.57 -32.42
N THR A 306 2.88 -2.46 -33.03
CA THR A 306 2.61 -2.41 -34.48
C THR A 306 3.95 -2.22 -35.23
N PRO A 307 4.43 -3.21 -36.02
CA PRO A 307 5.67 -3.04 -36.79
C PRO A 307 5.45 -1.93 -37.83
N GLN A 308 6.31 -0.94 -37.84
CA GLN A 308 6.43 -0.04 -39.00
C GLN A 308 6.69 -0.89 -40.25
N LYS A 309 5.68 -1.04 -41.11
CA LYS A 309 5.88 -1.55 -42.46
C LYS A 309 6.90 -0.65 -43.16
N GLN A 310 8.12 -1.13 -43.28
CA GLN A 310 9.08 -0.57 -44.18
C GLN A 310 8.48 -0.60 -45.59
N LEU A 311 8.06 0.57 -46.12
CA LEU A 311 7.82 0.77 -47.50
C LEU A 311 9.18 0.67 -48.22
N THR A 312 9.50 -0.51 -48.72
CA THR A 312 10.55 -0.64 -49.73
C THR A 312 10.01 -0.06 -51.04
N ALA A 313 10.53 1.12 -51.38
CA ALA A 313 10.41 1.66 -52.75
C ALA A 313 11.06 0.62 -53.69
N ARG A 314 10.28 0.14 -54.65
CA ARG A 314 10.80 -0.58 -55.82
C ARG A 314 11.07 0.50 -56.88
N GLU A 315 12.31 0.60 -57.26
CA GLU A 315 12.74 1.17 -58.55
C GLU A 315 12.30 0.27 -59.72
#